data_ed544b7cfb45b16c806c5b819a06c761
#
_entry.id   ed544b7cfb45b16c806c5b819a06c761
#
_cell.length_a   1.000
_cell.length_b   1.000
_cell.length_c   1.000
_cell.angle_alpha   90.00
_cell.angle_beta   90.00
_cell.angle_gamma   90.00
#
_symmetry.space_group_name_H-M   'P 1'
#
loop_
_entity.id
_entity.type
_entity.pdbx_description
1 polymer ?
#
loop_
_entity_poly.entity_id
_entity_poly.type
_entity_poly.pdbx_seq_one_letter_code
_entity_poly.pdbx_strand_id
1 'polypeptide(L)'
;FTTATDSFNTAVGDRAGAAVTTGVQNTIVGGLAGDAITVGGANVAIGYGALSAEDTGNRNVAVGNLALAVQNSHATNNNTAVGYGAGTAVTSGTGNTFVGSEAGDALTESNDNTAGGYFALTSACGADNTAWGASALADVTGDSNTGLGKGAGAQITSGDRNVCLGKDAGRTGSPGGQITTASNSIRLGDENASNAHIQIDWTVASDQRDKTDFTALDLGLDFVKALAPVTYKWDKR
;
A
#
# COMPACT_ATOMS: atom_id res chain seq x y z
N PHE A 1 7.87 36.66 -0.52
CA PHE A 1 6.63 36.66 0.29
C PHE A 1 6.05 38.07 0.29
N THR A 2 4.82 38.24 -0.19
CA THR A 2 4.15 39.53 -0.35
C THR A 2 3.03 39.75 0.70
N THR A 3 2.96 38.94 1.73
CA THR A 3 1.88 39.01 2.74
C THR A 3 2.15 40.08 3.81
N ALA A 4 1.15 40.87 4.13
CA ALA A 4 1.19 41.84 5.22
C ALA A 4 0.84 41.24 6.60
N THR A 5 0.73 39.90 6.70
CA THR A 5 0.37 39.18 7.93
C THR A 5 1.47 38.14 8.25
N ASP A 6 1.52 37.69 9.48
CA ASP A 6 2.45 36.65 9.95
C ASP A 6 2.23 35.37 9.19
N SER A 7 3.07 35.06 8.20
CA SER A 7 2.91 33.91 7.33
C SER A 7 3.51 32.64 7.92
N PHE A 8 4.48 32.76 8.83
CA PHE A 8 5.22 31.65 9.43
C PHE A 8 5.82 30.68 8.39
N ASN A 9 6.18 31.20 7.20
CA ASN A 9 6.81 30.41 6.16
C ASN A 9 8.34 30.43 6.29
N THR A 10 8.97 29.31 6.04
CA THR A 10 10.43 29.19 5.88
C THR A 10 10.72 28.79 4.43
N ALA A 11 11.53 29.55 3.70
CA ALA A 11 11.95 29.21 2.36
C ALA A 11 13.47 29.39 2.19
N VAL A 12 14.16 28.33 1.76
CA VAL A 12 15.62 28.33 1.55
C VAL A 12 15.94 27.60 0.25
N GLY A 13 16.53 28.29 -0.71
CA GLY A 13 16.95 27.74 -2.01
C GLY A 13 16.52 28.61 -3.18
N ASP A 14 17.08 28.31 -4.36
CA ASP A 14 16.71 29.04 -5.58
C ASP A 14 15.23 28.76 -5.91
N ARG A 15 14.44 29.84 -6.04
CA ARG A 15 13.00 29.83 -6.30
C ARG A 15 12.15 29.02 -5.27
N ALA A 16 12.69 28.67 -4.11
CA ALA A 16 11.92 28.01 -3.05
C ALA A 16 10.70 28.87 -2.65
N GLY A 17 9.48 28.36 -2.83
CA GLY A 17 8.24 29.06 -2.54
C GLY A 17 8.05 30.37 -3.33
N ALA A 18 8.56 30.45 -4.56
CA ALA A 18 8.60 31.70 -5.34
C ALA A 18 7.20 32.30 -5.61
N ALA A 19 6.18 31.49 -5.75
CA ALA A 19 4.80 31.94 -6.01
C ALA A 19 3.97 32.19 -4.75
N VAL A 20 4.48 31.97 -3.54
CA VAL A 20 3.69 32.10 -2.30
C VAL A 20 3.16 33.54 -2.15
N THR A 21 1.84 33.65 -2.07
CA THR A 21 1.11 34.91 -1.84
C THR A 21 0.52 34.97 -0.45
N THR A 22 -0.54 34.23 -0.17
CA THR A 22 -1.24 34.20 1.12
C THR A 22 -1.08 32.88 1.86
N GLY A 23 -0.38 31.88 1.28
CA GLY A 23 -0.08 30.63 1.93
C GLY A 23 0.71 30.81 3.23
N VAL A 24 0.40 30.02 4.25
CA VAL A 24 0.96 30.15 5.61
C VAL A 24 1.51 28.81 6.13
N GLN A 25 2.45 28.90 7.08
CA GLN A 25 2.98 27.72 7.81
C GLN A 25 3.67 26.70 6.90
N ASN A 26 4.26 27.12 5.79
CA ASN A 26 5.01 26.22 4.91
C ASN A 26 6.49 26.19 5.27
N THR A 27 7.09 25.01 5.21
CA THR A 27 8.55 24.79 5.32
C THR A 27 9.05 24.33 3.96
N ILE A 28 9.80 25.17 3.25
CA ILE A 28 10.20 24.97 1.87
C ILE A 28 11.73 25.09 1.76
N VAL A 29 12.41 23.98 1.47
CA VAL A 29 13.88 23.95 1.42
C VAL A 29 14.36 23.18 0.19
N GLY A 30 15.04 23.84 -0.71
CA GLY A 30 15.59 23.25 -1.94
C GLY A 30 15.30 24.09 -3.17
N GLY A 31 16.09 23.90 -4.21
CA GLY A 31 15.81 24.57 -5.50
C GLY A 31 14.47 24.11 -6.06
N LEU A 32 13.62 25.02 -6.50
CA LEU A 32 12.27 24.76 -7.04
C LEU A 32 11.33 24.02 -6.07
N ALA A 33 11.65 23.91 -4.79
CA ALA A 33 10.73 23.32 -3.81
C ALA A 33 9.51 24.22 -3.68
N GLY A 34 8.30 23.66 -3.77
CA GLY A 34 7.03 24.36 -3.61
C GLY A 34 6.94 25.68 -4.40
N ASP A 35 7.61 25.77 -5.55
CA ASP A 35 7.74 27.04 -6.27
C ASP A 35 6.43 27.51 -6.92
N ALA A 36 5.44 26.63 -7.09
CA ALA A 36 4.10 26.97 -7.55
C ALA A 36 3.10 27.26 -6.41
N ILE A 37 3.41 26.97 -5.15
CA ILE A 37 2.48 27.20 -4.02
C ILE A 37 2.07 28.69 -3.98
N THR A 38 0.78 28.97 -4.03
CA THR A 38 0.23 30.33 -3.95
C THR A 38 -0.47 30.60 -2.60
N VAL A 39 -1.56 29.88 -2.34
CA VAL A 39 -2.37 30.03 -1.13
C VAL A 39 -2.33 28.77 -0.24
N GLY A 40 -1.70 27.67 -0.71
CA GLY A 40 -1.53 26.44 0.05
C GLY A 40 -0.81 26.65 1.37
N GLY A 41 -1.24 25.94 2.42
CA GLY A 41 -0.69 26.10 3.76
C GLY A 41 -0.36 24.79 4.47
N ALA A 42 0.46 24.90 5.52
CA ALA A 42 0.92 23.77 6.33
C ALA A 42 1.61 22.65 5.53
N ASN A 43 2.35 23.01 4.48
CA ASN A 43 3.12 22.06 3.67
C ASN A 43 4.59 22.03 4.11
N VAL A 44 5.20 20.85 4.00
CA VAL A 44 6.64 20.64 4.12
C VAL A 44 7.15 20.16 2.76
N ALA A 45 7.97 20.95 2.09
CA ALA A 45 8.61 20.64 0.82
C ALA A 45 10.13 20.75 0.97
N ILE A 46 10.82 19.63 1.08
CA ILE A 46 12.28 19.58 1.28
C ILE A 46 12.93 18.72 0.20
N GLY A 47 13.71 19.34 -0.67
CA GLY A 47 14.40 18.68 -1.78
C GLY A 47 14.20 19.45 -3.08
N TYR A 48 15.03 19.16 -4.07
CA TYR A 48 14.89 19.77 -5.40
C TYR A 48 13.54 19.36 -6.02
N GLY A 49 12.72 20.32 -6.40
CA GLY A 49 11.42 20.09 -7.04
C GLY A 49 10.40 19.33 -6.16
N ALA A 50 10.61 19.24 -4.85
CA ALA A 50 9.61 18.68 -3.95
C ALA A 50 8.36 19.57 -3.98
N LEU A 51 7.18 18.96 -4.21
CA LEU A 51 5.87 19.64 -4.24
C LEU A 51 5.85 20.84 -5.22
N SER A 52 6.55 20.74 -6.35
CA SER A 52 6.79 21.90 -7.24
C SER A 52 5.58 22.31 -8.07
N ALA A 53 4.61 21.42 -8.32
CA ALA A 53 3.41 21.76 -9.08
C ALA A 53 2.20 22.17 -8.21
N GLU A 54 2.25 21.96 -6.90
CA GLU A 54 1.13 22.27 -5.99
C GLU A 54 0.95 23.79 -5.85
N ASP A 55 -0.27 24.28 -6.05
CA ASP A 55 -0.60 25.69 -5.94
C ASP A 55 -1.45 26.04 -4.70
N THR A 56 -2.48 25.27 -4.39
CA THR A 56 -3.47 25.58 -3.34
C THR A 56 -3.65 24.48 -2.28
N GLY A 57 -3.06 23.29 -2.48
CA GLY A 57 -3.18 22.16 -1.58
C GLY A 57 -2.50 22.37 -0.22
N ASN A 58 -2.98 21.65 0.77
CA ASN A 58 -2.58 21.86 2.16
C ASN A 58 -2.15 20.54 2.81
N ARG A 59 -1.33 20.66 3.87
CA ARG A 59 -0.95 19.56 4.78
C ARG A 59 -0.22 18.41 4.08
N ASN A 60 0.61 18.73 3.12
CA ASN A 60 1.47 17.74 2.47
C ASN A 60 2.86 17.74 3.09
N VAL A 61 3.45 16.56 3.17
CA VAL A 61 4.86 16.37 3.53
C VAL A 61 5.58 15.73 2.35
N ALA A 62 6.43 16.49 1.67
CA ALA A 62 7.27 16.05 0.56
C ALA A 62 8.74 16.24 0.93
N VAL A 63 9.44 15.15 1.24
CA VAL A 63 10.85 15.15 1.63
C VAL A 63 11.65 14.26 0.70
N GLY A 64 12.41 14.83 -0.19
CA GLY A 64 13.20 14.12 -1.20
C GLY A 64 13.19 14.86 -2.53
N ASN A 65 14.15 14.56 -3.37
CA ASN A 65 14.18 15.07 -4.76
C ASN A 65 12.94 14.56 -5.49
N LEU A 66 12.14 15.46 -6.08
CA LEU A 66 10.90 15.20 -6.81
C LEU A 66 9.80 14.45 -6.01
N ALA A 67 9.82 14.46 -4.68
CA ALA A 67 8.71 13.93 -3.89
C ALA A 67 7.45 14.75 -4.14
N LEU A 68 6.32 14.11 -4.50
CA LEU A 68 5.03 14.73 -4.86
C LEU A 68 5.18 15.85 -5.93
N ALA A 69 6.09 15.69 -6.88
CA ALA A 69 6.48 16.77 -7.77
C ALA A 69 5.35 17.30 -8.67
N VAL A 70 4.42 16.45 -9.08
CA VAL A 70 3.30 16.83 -9.97
C VAL A 70 1.96 16.97 -9.25
N GLN A 71 1.94 16.81 -7.93
CA GLN A 71 0.71 17.00 -7.17
C GLN A 71 0.18 18.42 -7.37
N ASN A 72 -1.08 18.51 -7.78
CA ASN A 72 -1.80 19.75 -7.92
C ASN A 72 -3.29 19.53 -7.72
N SER A 73 -3.74 19.67 -6.51
CA SER A 73 -5.13 19.45 -6.12
C SER A 73 -5.61 20.63 -5.28
N HIS A 74 -6.75 21.16 -5.62
CA HIS A 74 -7.36 22.32 -4.94
C HIS A 74 -8.01 21.97 -3.59
N ALA A 75 -7.54 20.93 -2.90
CA ALA A 75 -8.12 20.41 -1.67
C ALA A 75 -7.06 20.20 -0.58
N THR A 76 -7.48 19.82 0.62
CA THR A 76 -6.58 19.31 1.65
C THR A 76 -6.19 17.89 1.31
N ASN A 77 -4.92 17.68 0.96
CA ASN A 77 -4.47 16.41 0.41
C ASN A 77 -4.01 15.42 1.48
N ASN A 78 -3.36 15.89 2.56
CA ASN A 78 -2.82 15.06 3.63
C ASN A 78 -1.87 13.94 3.13
N ASN A 79 -1.14 14.17 2.04
CA ASN A 79 -0.17 13.20 1.56
C ASN A 79 1.17 13.34 2.26
N THR A 80 1.81 12.21 2.56
CA THR A 80 3.17 12.15 3.10
C THR A 80 4.05 11.36 2.16
N ALA A 81 5.08 11.97 1.59
CA ALA A 81 6.06 11.32 0.73
C ALA A 81 7.48 11.63 1.20
N VAL A 82 8.22 10.59 1.55
CA VAL A 82 9.61 10.68 2.03
C VAL A 82 10.49 9.75 1.21
N GLY A 83 11.31 10.28 0.34
CA GLY A 83 12.21 9.53 -0.53
C GLY A 83 12.38 10.21 -1.89
N TYR A 84 13.42 9.80 -2.62
CA TYR A 84 13.60 10.18 -4.01
C TYR A 84 12.39 9.71 -4.83
N GLY A 85 11.72 10.59 -5.55
CA GLY A 85 10.59 10.25 -6.41
C GLY A 85 9.37 9.65 -5.71
N ALA A 86 9.29 9.70 -4.37
CA ALA A 86 8.13 9.17 -3.64
C ALA A 86 6.85 9.92 -4.07
N GLY A 87 5.85 9.18 -4.55
CA GLY A 87 4.59 9.75 -5.02
C GLY A 87 4.73 10.69 -6.21
N THR A 88 5.76 10.57 -7.04
CA THR A 88 6.06 11.53 -8.11
C THR A 88 4.89 11.76 -9.07
N ALA A 89 4.10 10.73 -9.40
CA ALA A 89 2.97 10.86 -10.34
C ALA A 89 1.65 11.27 -9.67
N VAL A 90 1.60 11.43 -8.35
CA VAL A 90 0.36 11.84 -7.66
C VAL A 90 -0.07 13.21 -8.18
N THR A 91 -1.30 13.28 -8.68
CA THR A 91 -1.94 14.53 -9.13
C THR A 91 -2.98 15.01 -8.13
N SER A 92 -4.07 14.28 -7.94
CA SER A 92 -5.18 14.64 -7.08
C SER A 92 -5.44 13.64 -5.94
N GLY A 93 -4.71 12.53 -5.86
CA GLY A 93 -4.84 11.55 -4.78
C GLY A 93 -4.61 12.16 -3.39
N THR A 94 -5.35 11.67 -2.39
CA THR A 94 -5.33 12.18 -1.02
C THR A 94 -5.12 11.08 0.01
N GLY A 95 -4.63 11.44 1.21
CA GLY A 95 -4.48 10.49 2.32
C GLY A 95 -3.37 9.46 2.14
N ASN A 96 -2.49 9.62 1.15
CA ASN A 96 -1.45 8.64 0.86
C ASN A 96 -0.20 8.84 1.71
N THR A 97 0.44 7.73 2.09
CA THR A 97 1.72 7.73 2.82
C THR A 97 2.75 6.89 2.06
N PHE A 98 3.80 7.53 1.55
CA PHE A 98 4.88 6.92 0.79
C PHE A 98 6.23 7.15 1.48
N VAL A 99 6.91 6.09 1.88
CA VAL A 99 8.23 6.17 2.53
C VAL A 99 9.20 5.22 1.85
N GLY A 100 10.09 5.76 1.06
CA GLY A 100 11.07 5.00 0.28
C GLY A 100 11.31 5.63 -1.09
N SER A 101 12.46 5.33 -1.69
CA SER A 101 12.71 5.77 -3.07
C SER A 101 11.70 5.12 -4.01
N GLU A 102 11.02 5.95 -4.81
CA GLU A 102 10.03 5.54 -5.80
C GLU A 102 8.86 4.72 -5.21
N ALA A 103 8.54 4.93 -3.92
CA ALA A 103 7.34 4.38 -3.32
C ALA A 103 6.11 5.13 -3.83
N GLY A 104 5.11 4.40 -4.35
CA GLY A 104 3.88 4.99 -4.88
C GLY A 104 4.07 5.90 -6.10
N ASP A 105 5.13 5.71 -6.86
CA ASP A 105 5.55 6.65 -7.92
C ASP A 105 4.64 6.69 -9.14
N ALA A 106 3.78 5.69 -9.35
CA ALA A 106 2.83 5.65 -10.47
C ALA A 106 1.36 5.94 -10.06
N LEU A 107 1.08 6.17 -8.77
CA LEU A 107 -0.26 6.54 -8.33
C LEU A 107 -0.59 7.96 -8.79
N THR A 108 -1.78 8.16 -9.35
CA THR A 108 -2.21 9.48 -9.85
C THR A 108 -3.35 10.07 -9.01
N GLU A 109 -4.49 9.41 -8.94
CA GLU A 109 -5.72 9.91 -8.30
C GLU A 109 -6.17 9.04 -7.12
N SER A 110 -5.45 7.96 -6.83
CA SER A 110 -5.82 6.99 -5.80
C SER A 110 -5.59 7.52 -4.39
N ASN A 111 -6.46 7.10 -3.45
CA ASN A 111 -6.50 7.62 -2.10
C ASN A 111 -6.14 6.55 -1.07
N ASP A 112 -5.74 6.99 0.12
CA ASP A 112 -5.62 6.18 1.33
C ASP A 112 -4.67 4.98 1.18
N ASN A 113 -3.65 5.12 0.32
CA ASN A 113 -2.62 4.09 0.13
C ASN A 113 -1.43 4.32 1.06
N THR A 114 -0.89 3.23 1.59
CA THR A 114 0.35 3.25 2.38
C THR A 114 1.41 2.40 1.70
N ALA A 115 2.53 3.00 1.30
CA ALA A 115 3.67 2.30 0.73
C ALA A 115 4.96 2.61 1.51
N GLY A 116 5.61 1.58 2.02
CA GLY A 116 6.89 1.68 2.73
C GLY A 116 7.93 0.74 2.14
N GLY A 117 9.00 1.29 1.57
CA GLY A 117 10.10 0.53 0.95
C GLY A 117 10.39 0.96 -0.48
N TYR A 118 11.58 0.59 -0.94
CA TYR A 118 12.02 0.82 -2.31
C TYR A 118 11.09 0.12 -3.31
N PHE A 119 10.54 0.87 -4.26
CA PHE A 119 9.58 0.36 -5.25
C PHE A 119 8.34 -0.34 -4.65
N ALA A 120 7.88 0.05 -3.47
CA ALA A 120 6.61 -0.42 -2.96
C ALA A 120 5.45 0.31 -3.67
N LEU A 121 4.44 -0.45 -4.13
CA LEU A 121 3.22 0.09 -4.76
C LEU A 121 3.51 0.98 -5.98
N THR A 122 4.28 0.46 -6.94
CA THR A 122 4.75 1.22 -8.12
C THR A 122 3.82 1.19 -9.33
N SER A 123 2.70 0.49 -9.26
CA SER A 123 1.67 0.51 -10.30
C SER A 123 0.56 1.50 -9.97
N ALA A 124 -0.19 1.94 -10.97
CA ALA A 124 -1.39 2.76 -10.79
C ALA A 124 -2.50 1.94 -10.14
N CYS A 125 -2.43 1.75 -8.84
CA CYS A 125 -3.39 0.97 -8.07
C CYS A 125 -4.66 1.76 -7.73
N GLY A 126 -5.65 1.04 -7.22
CA GLY A 126 -6.84 1.62 -6.59
C GLY A 126 -6.56 2.19 -5.19
N ALA A 127 -7.57 2.25 -4.36
CA ALA A 127 -7.49 2.82 -3.02
C ALA A 127 -7.21 1.75 -1.94
N ASP A 128 -6.91 2.22 -0.72
CA ASP A 128 -6.84 1.41 0.50
C ASP A 128 -5.79 0.28 0.49
N ASN A 129 -4.75 0.38 -0.34
CA ASN A 129 -3.69 -0.63 -0.36
C ASN A 129 -2.61 -0.31 0.68
N THR A 130 -2.10 -1.36 1.34
CA THR A 130 -0.98 -1.28 2.29
C THR A 130 0.17 -2.15 1.82
N ALA A 131 1.27 -1.55 1.41
CA ALA A 131 2.48 -2.20 0.94
C ALA A 131 3.67 -1.83 1.84
N TRP A 132 4.23 -2.79 2.58
CA TRP A 132 5.40 -2.55 3.42
C TRP A 132 6.50 -3.56 3.15
N GLY A 133 7.55 -3.10 2.50
CA GLY A 133 8.70 -3.90 2.05
C GLY A 133 9.11 -3.53 0.62
N ALA A 134 10.37 -3.75 0.27
CA ALA A 134 10.83 -3.48 -1.09
C ALA A 134 10.01 -4.28 -2.11
N SER A 135 9.47 -3.60 -3.12
CA SER A 135 8.58 -4.15 -4.17
C SER A 135 7.34 -4.88 -3.63
N ALA A 136 6.87 -4.57 -2.41
CA ALA A 136 5.58 -5.05 -1.95
C ALA A 136 4.47 -4.45 -2.82
N LEU A 137 3.51 -5.29 -3.25
CA LEU A 137 2.39 -4.92 -4.13
C LEU A 137 2.81 -4.12 -5.39
N ALA A 138 3.98 -4.44 -5.98
CA ALA A 138 4.54 -3.63 -7.06
C ALA A 138 3.64 -3.56 -8.32
N ASP A 139 2.96 -4.65 -8.68
CA ASP A 139 2.16 -4.74 -9.90
C ASP A 139 0.65 -4.55 -9.65
N VAL A 140 0.23 -4.23 -8.41
CA VAL A 140 -1.20 -4.17 -8.05
C VAL A 140 -1.90 -3.01 -8.76
N THR A 141 -3.10 -3.30 -9.27
CA THR A 141 -4.04 -2.30 -9.79
C THR A 141 -5.39 -2.33 -9.06
N GLY A 142 -5.64 -3.36 -8.24
CA GLY A 142 -6.84 -3.52 -7.43
C GLY A 142 -6.81 -2.71 -6.12
N ASP A 143 -7.88 -2.87 -5.33
CA ASP A 143 -8.14 -2.13 -4.09
C ASP A 143 -7.92 -2.99 -2.85
N SER A 144 -7.64 -2.35 -1.71
CA SER A 144 -7.70 -2.95 -0.37
C SER A 144 -6.76 -4.16 -0.17
N ASN A 145 -5.64 -4.22 -0.87
CA ASN A 145 -4.66 -5.28 -0.71
C ASN A 145 -3.63 -4.94 0.38
N THR A 146 -3.19 -5.94 1.12
CA THR A 146 -2.12 -5.81 2.12
C THR A 146 -0.95 -6.70 1.75
N GLY A 147 0.22 -6.11 1.53
CA GLY A 147 1.49 -6.78 1.31
C GLY A 147 2.51 -6.37 2.37
N LEU A 148 2.89 -7.28 3.26
CA LEU A 148 3.90 -7.04 4.29
C LEU A 148 5.08 -8.00 4.12
N GLY A 149 6.19 -7.47 3.67
CA GLY A 149 7.43 -8.21 3.37
C GLY A 149 7.95 -7.87 1.98
N LYS A 150 9.25 -8.08 1.74
CA LYS A 150 9.83 -7.87 0.42
C LYS A 150 9.09 -8.72 -0.62
N GLY A 151 8.59 -8.10 -1.69
CA GLY A 151 7.90 -8.78 -2.77
C GLY A 151 6.54 -9.39 -2.40
N ALA A 152 6.03 -9.14 -1.19
CA ALA A 152 4.72 -9.65 -0.78
C ALA A 152 3.62 -9.13 -1.71
N GLY A 153 2.86 -10.02 -2.31
CA GLY A 153 1.79 -9.69 -3.25
C GLY A 153 2.24 -9.00 -4.54
N ALA A 154 3.54 -8.97 -4.85
CA ALA A 154 4.08 -8.21 -5.98
C ALA A 154 3.54 -8.64 -7.36
N GLN A 155 2.92 -9.80 -7.46
CA GLN A 155 2.33 -10.30 -8.71
C GLN A 155 0.80 -10.21 -8.75
N ILE A 156 0.18 -9.63 -7.72
CA ILE A 156 -1.24 -9.28 -7.76
C ILE A 156 -1.38 -8.18 -8.83
N THR A 157 -2.30 -8.40 -9.75
CA THR A 157 -2.67 -7.36 -10.73
C THR A 157 -4.02 -6.75 -10.33
N SER A 158 -5.14 -7.27 -10.79
CA SER A 158 -6.47 -6.72 -10.54
C SER A 158 -7.24 -7.35 -9.37
N GLY A 159 -6.60 -8.19 -8.56
CA GLY A 159 -7.23 -8.79 -7.38
C GLY A 159 -7.41 -7.78 -6.24
N ASP A 160 -8.52 -7.89 -5.51
CA ASP A 160 -8.86 -7.01 -4.38
C ASP A 160 -8.86 -7.76 -3.06
N ARG A 161 -8.68 -7.02 -1.96
CA ARG A 161 -8.83 -7.54 -0.59
C ARG A 161 -7.99 -8.79 -0.31
N ASN A 162 -6.78 -8.83 -0.84
CA ASN A 162 -5.82 -9.90 -0.57
C ASN A 162 -4.87 -9.49 0.56
N VAL A 163 -4.44 -10.48 1.34
CA VAL A 163 -3.44 -10.31 2.39
C VAL A 163 -2.25 -11.23 2.11
N CYS A 164 -1.07 -10.66 1.91
CA CYS A 164 0.19 -11.35 1.68
C CYS A 164 1.18 -10.99 2.79
N LEU A 165 1.49 -11.92 3.68
CA LEU A 165 2.41 -11.71 4.80
C LEU A 165 3.66 -12.59 4.68
N GLY A 166 4.80 -11.98 4.68
CA GLY A 166 6.10 -12.61 4.52
C GLY A 166 6.75 -12.28 3.18
N LYS A 167 8.06 -12.50 3.12
CA LYS A 167 8.82 -12.32 1.88
C LYS A 167 8.19 -13.17 0.77
N ASP A 168 7.98 -12.56 -0.40
CA ASP A 168 7.46 -13.20 -1.61
C ASP A 168 6.11 -13.95 -1.45
N ALA A 169 5.37 -13.71 -0.34
CA ALA A 169 4.04 -14.30 -0.12
C ALA A 169 3.08 -13.91 -1.26
N GLY A 170 2.31 -14.88 -1.77
CA GLY A 170 1.37 -14.68 -2.89
C GLY A 170 2.01 -14.64 -4.26
N ARG A 171 3.31 -14.90 -4.38
CA ARG A 171 4.03 -15.07 -5.66
C ARG A 171 4.04 -16.54 -6.11
N THR A 172 4.56 -16.76 -7.32
CA THR A 172 4.81 -18.11 -7.83
C THR A 172 5.64 -18.91 -6.81
N GLY A 173 5.18 -20.11 -6.47
CA GLY A 173 5.81 -20.96 -5.46
C GLY A 173 5.24 -20.82 -4.05
N SER A 174 4.54 -19.73 -3.72
CA SER A 174 3.90 -19.59 -2.40
C SER A 174 2.90 -20.69 -2.10
N PRO A 175 2.69 -21.05 -0.81
CA PRO A 175 1.59 -21.91 -0.41
C PRO A 175 0.24 -21.41 -0.94
N GLY A 176 -0.48 -22.29 -1.64
CA GLY A 176 -1.73 -21.92 -2.33
C GLY A 176 -1.54 -21.20 -3.67
N GLY A 177 -0.30 -21.09 -4.17
CA GLY A 177 0.03 -20.55 -5.47
C GLY A 177 0.03 -19.03 -5.57
N GLN A 178 0.32 -18.54 -6.75
CA GLN A 178 0.35 -17.12 -7.09
C GLN A 178 -1.04 -16.49 -7.04
N ILE A 179 -1.11 -15.28 -6.51
CA ILE A 179 -2.26 -14.41 -6.67
C ILE A 179 -1.98 -13.43 -7.81
N THR A 180 -2.85 -13.40 -8.81
CA THR A 180 -2.82 -12.40 -9.90
C THR A 180 -4.11 -11.59 -9.91
N THR A 181 -5.23 -12.24 -10.24
CA THR A 181 -6.55 -11.62 -10.36
C THR A 181 -7.55 -12.08 -9.28
N ALA A 182 -7.15 -13.06 -8.45
CA ALA A 182 -8.01 -13.55 -7.37
C ALA A 182 -8.15 -12.49 -6.28
N SER A 183 -9.34 -12.44 -5.68
CA SER A 183 -9.66 -11.55 -4.57
C SER A 183 -9.97 -12.35 -3.29
N ASN A 184 -9.95 -11.65 -2.13
CA ASN A 184 -10.32 -12.21 -0.82
C ASN A 184 -9.44 -13.40 -0.39
N SER A 185 -8.15 -13.37 -0.72
CA SER A 185 -7.20 -14.44 -0.41
C SER A 185 -6.20 -14.02 0.66
N ILE A 186 -5.83 -14.94 1.54
CA ILE A 186 -4.75 -14.75 2.51
C ILE A 186 -3.60 -15.71 2.16
N ARG A 187 -2.39 -15.19 2.07
CA ARG A 187 -1.15 -15.95 1.85
C ARG A 187 -0.14 -15.62 2.93
N LEU A 188 0.38 -16.67 3.58
CA LEU A 188 1.38 -16.55 4.64
C LEU A 188 2.65 -17.27 4.20
N GLY A 189 3.75 -16.52 4.06
CA GLY A 189 5.05 -17.06 3.67
C GLY A 189 5.20 -17.37 2.18
N ASP A 190 6.43 -17.71 1.82
CA ASP A 190 6.85 -18.16 0.49
C ASP A 190 6.97 -19.69 0.41
N GLU A 191 7.55 -20.20 -0.66
CA GLU A 191 7.81 -21.63 -0.89
C GLU A 191 8.70 -22.30 0.16
N ASN A 192 9.45 -21.52 0.94
CA ASN A 192 10.34 -22.02 1.99
C ASN A 192 9.67 -22.04 3.37
N ALA A 193 8.44 -21.55 3.47
CA ALA A 193 7.68 -21.58 4.71
C ALA A 193 7.24 -23.01 5.03
N SER A 194 7.96 -23.68 5.93
CA SER A 194 7.77 -25.10 6.25
C SER A 194 6.93 -25.35 7.50
N ASN A 195 6.80 -24.36 8.38
CA ASN A 195 6.08 -24.51 9.65
C ASN A 195 5.31 -23.24 10.00
N ALA A 196 4.08 -23.42 10.47
CA ALA A 196 3.31 -22.38 11.14
C ALA A 196 3.07 -22.81 12.60
N HIS A 197 3.63 -22.11 13.56
CA HIS A 197 3.41 -22.36 14.98
C HIS A 197 2.26 -21.47 15.45
N ILE A 198 1.09 -22.07 15.63
CA ILE A 198 -0.13 -21.39 16.04
C ILE A 198 -0.56 -21.98 17.39
N GLN A 199 -0.62 -21.17 18.43
CA GLN A 199 -0.96 -21.60 19.78
C GLN A 199 -2.48 -21.63 20.03
N ILE A 200 -3.26 -21.13 19.10
CA ILE A 200 -4.72 -21.07 19.18
C ILE A 200 -5.32 -21.80 17.98
N ASP A 201 -6.49 -22.39 18.17
CA ASP A 201 -7.22 -23.05 17.10
C ASP A 201 -7.74 -22.02 16.08
N TRP A 202 -7.64 -22.37 14.79
CA TRP A 202 -8.33 -21.64 13.75
C TRP A 202 -9.81 -21.98 13.80
N THR A 203 -10.65 -21.00 14.11
CA THR A 203 -12.09 -21.18 13.97
C THR A 203 -12.45 -21.13 12.49
N VAL A 204 -12.71 -22.27 11.90
CA VAL A 204 -13.31 -22.36 10.57
C VAL A 204 -14.81 -22.27 10.74
N ALA A 205 -15.42 -21.21 10.22
CA ALA A 205 -16.88 -21.09 10.19
C ALA A 205 -17.44 -22.13 9.23
N SER A 206 -17.67 -23.33 9.72
CA SER A 206 -18.32 -24.42 9.00
C SER A 206 -19.18 -25.21 9.95
N ASP A 207 -20.48 -25.01 9.87
CA ASP A 207 -21.44 -25.84 10.58
C ASP A 207 -22.47 -26.46 9.61
N GLN A 208 -23.41 -27.20 10.15
CA GLN A 208 -24.43 -27.84 9.34
C GLN A 208 -25.28 -26.85 8.55
N ARG A 209 -25.40 -25.59 8.98
CA ARG A 209 -26.17 -24.54 8.31
C ARG A 209 -25.50 -24.06 7.04
N ASP A 210 -24.17 -24.24 6.93
CA ASP A 210 -23.38 -23.84 5.75
C ASP A 210 -23.31 -24.94 4.69
N LYS A 211 -23.97 -26.08 4.94
CA LYS A 211 -23.99 -27.25 4.06
C LYS A 211 -25.41 -27.43 3.53
N THR A 212 -25.51 -27.63 2.24
CA THR A 212 -26.76 -27.95 1.55
C THR A 212 -26.75 -29.40 1.05
N ASP A 213 -27.89 -29.92 0.65
CA ASP A 213 -28.02 -31.23 0.01
C ASP A 213 -27.65 -32.42 0.88
N PHE A 214 -28.04 -32.38 2.15
CA PHE A 214 -27.92 -33.56 3.01
C PHE A 214 -28.84 -34.69 2.49
N THR A 215 -28.22 -35.71 1.96
CA THR A 215 -28.92 -36.97 1.64
C THR A 215 -28.65 -37.98 2.73
N ALA A 216 -29.68 -38.60 3.24
CA ALA A 216 -29.50 -39.70 4.20
C ALA A 216 -28.67 -40.79 3.56
N LEU A 217 -27.63 -41.24 4.27
CA LEU A 217 -26.80 -42.33 3.78
C LEU A 217 -27.56 -43.64 3.93
N ASP A 218 -27.98 -44.18 2.78
CA ASP A 218 -28.69 -45.50 2.74
C ASP A 218 -27.65 -46.66 2.67
N LEU A 219 -26.76 -46.65 3.64
CA LEU A 219 -25.75 -47.69 3.80
C LEU A 219 -26.04 -48.48 5.07
N GLY A 220 -26.46 -49.71 4.91
CA GLY A 220 -26.81 -50.61 6.01
C GLY A 220 -25.61 -51.07 6.85
N LEU A 221 -25.92 -51.86 7.88
CA LEU A 221 -24.92 -52.40 8.81
C LEU A 221 -23.75 -53.17 8.13
N ASP A 222 -23.99 -53.74 6.98
CA ASP A 222 -22.95 -54.50 6.24
C ASP A 222 -21.86 -53.58 5.67
N PHE A 223 -22.22 -52.34 5.29
CA PHE A 223 -21.22 -51.36 4.95
C PHE A 223 -20.35 -50.99 6.15
N VAL A 224 -20.97 -50.76 7.32
CA VAL A 224 -20.23 -50.44 8.55
C VAL A 224 -19.26 -51.58 8.94
N LYS A 225 -19.68 -52.84 8.76
CA LYS A 225 -18.85 -54.01 9.04
C LYS A 225 -17.68 -54.18 8.02
N ALA A 226 -17.89 -53.70 6.81
CA ALA A 226 -16.85 -53.71 5.77
C ALA A 226 -15.81 -52.59 5.93
N LEU A 227 -16.04 -51.58 6.76
CA LEU A 227 -15.06 -50.57 7.07
C LEU A 227 -13.90 -51.19 7.82
N ALA A 228 -12.68 -51.01 7.29
CA ALA A 228 -11.45 -51.39 7.94
C ALA A 228 -10.78 -50.15 8.55
N PRO A 229 -11.17 -49.74 9.76
CA PRO A 229 -10.59 -48.55 10.37
C PRO A 229 -9.12 -48.78 10.67
N VAL A 230 -8.25 -47.83 10.24
CA VAL A 230 -6.81 -47.91 10.48
C VAL A 230 -6.39 -46.77 11.40
N THR A 231 -5.46 -47.04 12.28
CA THR A 231 -4.74 -45.99 13.03
C THR A 231 -3.39 -45.75 12.38
N TYR A 232 -2.96 -44.52 12.32
CA TYR A 232 -1.62 -44.16 11.82
C TYR A 232 -0.89 -43.27 12.81
N LYS A 233 0.41 -43.32 12.77
CA LYS A 233 1.28 -42.37 13.45
C LYS A 233 1.84 -41.41 12.42
N TRP A 234 1.82 -40.14 12.71
CA TRP A 234 2.55 -39.17 11.93
C TRP A 234 4.05 -39.42 12.05
N ASP A 235 4.68 -39.75 10.97
CA ASP A 235 6.15 -39.75 10.88
C ASP A 235 6.56 -38.30 10.53
N LYS A 236 7.11 -37.63 11.52
CA LYS A 236 7.66 -36.27 11.31
C LYS A 236 8.98 -36.43 10.58
N ARG A 237 9.01 -36.16 9.30
CA ARG A 237 10.21 -35.97 8.51
C ARG A 237 10.82 -34.61 8.72
#